data_e39e1a515bb3834688c5b7b69fd7be64
#
_entry.id   e39e1a515bb3834688c5b7b69fd7be64
#
_cell.length_a   1.000
_cell.length_b   1.000
_cell.length_c   1.000
_cell.angle_alpha   90.00
_cell.angle_beta   90.00
_cell.angle_gamma   90.00
#
_symmetry.space_group_name_H-M   'P 1'
#
loop_
_entity.id
_entity.type
_entity.pdbx_description
1 polymer ?
#
loop_
_entity_poly.entity_id
_entity_poly.type
_entity_poly.pdbx_seq_one_letter_code
_entity_poly.pdbx_strand_id
1 'polypeptide(L)'
;DQLVKAEIFKRDGTKETWAYTYDALGRRIGKGRLKTNQEVSETSFPHDLSGNDLENHTRFVWDGSHLLQEIHPDGRYTYIYTDQDSYEPLAQVRNRTDREGESKQEINYFHCDQIGIPREMTDKDGNLLWFGNYYGWGKLKGETNVTGTAYQPFRLQNQYADRETGL
;
A
#
# COMPACT_ATOMS: atom_id res chain seq x y z
N ASP A 1 -5.86 14.39 -13.13
CA ASP A 1 -6.22 14.80 -11.75
C ASP A 1 -5.58 13.83 -10.77
N GLN A 2 -4.91 14.35 -9.72
CA GLN A 2 -4.22 13.56 -8.70
C GLN A 2 -4.83 13.88 -7.33
N LEU A 3 -5.04 12.85 -6.51
CA LEU A 3 -5.47 13.02 -5.13
C LEU A 3 -4.29 13.48 -4.28
N VAL A 4 -4.21 14.76 -3.97
CA VAL A 4 -3.11 15.32 -3.17
C VAL A 4 -3.43 15.40 -1.67
N LYS A 5 -4.72 15.42 -1.32
CA LYS A 5 -5.20 15.49 0.07
C LYS A 5 -6.52 14.73 0.22
N ALA A 6 -6.68 14.02 1.33
CA ALA A 6 -7.95 13.44 1.76
C ALA A 6 -8.26 13.81 3.20
N GLU A 7 -9.49 14.20 3.49
CA GLU A 7 -10.01 14.44 4.84
C GLU A 7 -11.02 13.34 5.18
N ILE A 8 -10.72 12.57 6.22
CA ILE A 8 -11.49 11.40 6.62
C ILE A 8 -12.15 11.68 7.94
N PHE A 9 -13.48 11.72 7.94
CA PHE A 9 -14.29 11.89 9.13
C PHE A 9 -14.63 10.52 9.73
N LYS A 10 -14.21 10.30 10.95
CA LYS A 10 -14.46 9.05 11.68
C LYS A 10 -15.80 9.08 12.41
N ARG A 11 -16.29 7.90 12.77
CA ARG A 11 -17.57 7.75 13.50
C ARG A 11 -17.56 8.38 14.90
N ASP A 12 -16.39 8.53 15.50
CA ASP A 12 -16.17 9.18 16.81
C ASP A 12 -16.10 10.70 16.74
N GLY A 13 -16.32 11.29 15.54
CA GLY A 13 -16.26 12.73 15.30
C GLY A 13 -14.85 13.27 15.07
N THR A 14 -13.82 12.46 15.12
CA THR A 14 -12.45 12.87 14.81
C THR A 14 -12.23 12.97 13.30
N LYS A 15 -11.29 13.82 12.90
CA LYS A 15 -10.87 14.01 11.51
C LYS A 15 -9.40 13.64 11.34
N GLU A 16 -9.11 12.84 10.35
CA GLU A 16 -7.75 12.60 9.88
C GLU A 16 -7.54 13.27 8.53
N THR A 17 -6.37 13.87 8.35
CA THR A 17 -5.97 14.44 7.06
C THR A 17 -4.78 13.65 6.53
N TRP A 18 -4.91 13.16 5.33
CA TRP A 18 -3.87 12.43 4.60
C TRP A 18 -3.36 13.28 3.45
N ALA A 19 -2.06 13.22 3.20
CA ALA A 19 -1.39 13.90 2.11
C ALA A 19 -0.68 12.90 1.20
N TYR A 20 -0.64 13.21 -0.10
CA TYR A 20 -0.07 12.37 -1.14
C TYR A 20 0.86 13.19 -2.01
N THR A 21 2.02 12.63 -2.35
CA THR A 21 3.01 13.25 -3.23
C THR A 21 3.23 12.41 -4.47
N TYR A 22 3.55 13.09 -5.57
CA TYR A 22 3.72 12.47 -6.88
C TYR A 22 5.00 12.98 -7.54
N ASP A 23 5.59 12.15 -8.40
CA ASP A 23 6.69 12.57 -9.25
C ASP A 23 6.18 13.30 -10.51
N ALA A 24 7.12 13.76 -11.34
CA ALA A 24 6.82 14.47 -12.59
C ALA A 24 6.06 13.60 -13.62
N LEU A 25 6.08 12.28 -13.48
CA LEU A 25 5.35 11.34 -14.32
C LEU A 25 3.96 11.00 -13.77
N GLY A 26 3.58 11.59 -12.64
CA GLY A 26 2.29 11.34 -12.00
C GLY A 26 2.23 10.07 -11.16
N ARG A 27 3.35 9.41 -10.88
CA ARG A 27 3.40 8.24 -10.00
C ARG A 27 3.46 8.69 -8.55
N ARG A 28 2.69 8.06 -7.68
CA ARG A 28 2.69 8.36 -6.24
C ARG A 28 4.03 7.94 -5.63
N ILE A 29 4.75 8.88 -5.04
CA ILE A 29 6.04 8.62 -4.38
C ILE A 29 5.95 8.64 -2.86
N GLY A 30 4.86 9.16 -2.30
CA GLY A 30 4.65 9.18 -0.86
C GLY A 30 3.22 9.41 -0.44
N LYS A 31 2.88 8.92 0.75
CA LYS A 31 1.65 9.27 1.48
C LYS A 31 1.90 9.25 2.98
N GLY A 32 1.11 10.01 3.73
CA GLY A 32 1.17 10.01 5.18
C GLY A 32 0.05 10.81 5.81
N ARG A 33 -0.23 10.51 7.08
CA ARG A 33 -1.21 11.25 7.88
C ARG A 33 -0.53 12.48 8.48
N LEU A 34 -1.17 13.65 8.38
CA LEU A 34 -0.69 14.86 9.04
C LEU A 34 -0.90 14.77 10.55
N LYS A 35 0.08 15.21 11.32
CA LYS A 35 -0.03 15.32 12.78
C LYS A 35 -1.12 16.35 13.15
N THR A 36 -1.88 16.07 14.19
CA THR A 36 -3.15 16.73 14.53
C THR A 36 -3.05 18.26 14.78
N ASN A 37 -1.86 18.81 14.93
CA ASN A 37 -1.63 20.23 15.28
C ASN A 37 -1.14 21.09 14.11
N GLN A 38 -1.17 20.60 12.89
CA GLN A 38 -0.72 21.39 11.74
C GLN A 38 -1.91 21.79 10.87
N GLU A 39 -2.24 23.07 10.90
CA GLU A 39 -3.06 23.69 9.86
C GLU A 39 -2.22 23.75 8.58
N VAL A 40 -2.57 22.91 7.61
CA VAL A 40 -2.00 23.03 6.28
C VAL A 40 -2.61 24.23 5.62
N SER A 41 -1.84 25.31 5.51
CA SER A 41 -2.19 26.43 4.67
C SER A 41 -2.44 25.93 3.25
N GLU A 42 -3.58 26.26 2.66
CA GLU A 42 -3.95 25.81 1.30
C GLU A 42 -2.94 26.27 0.22
N THR A 43 -2.09 27.23 0.55
CA THR A 43 -1.07 27.79 -0.34
C THR A 43 0.29 27.09 -0.26
N SER A 44 0.50 26.24 0.74
CA SER A 44 1.76 25.50 0.94
C SER A 44 1.55 23.99 0.81
N PHE A 45 0.77 23.55 -0.19
CA PHE A 45 0.65 22.12 -0.46
C PHE A 45 2.02 21.57 -0.86
N PRO A 46 2.51 20.57 -0.17
CA PRO A 46 3.93 20.39 0.02
C PRO A 46 4.50 19.72 -1.21
N HIS A 47 5.41 20.42 -1.84
CA HIS A 47 6.41 19.79 -2.69
C HIS A 47 7.45 19.02 -1.86
N ASP A 48 7.44 19.21 -0.54
CA ASP A 48 8.35 18.56 0.39
C ASP A 48 7.60 18.13 1.66
N LEU A 49 7.02 16.91 1.62
CA LEU A 49 6.61 16.20 2.82
C LEU A 49 7.89 15.63 3.47
N SER A 50 8.73 16.50 4.02
CA SER A 50 9.82 16.09 4.89
C SER A 50 9.17 15.32 6.07
N GLY A 51 9.65 14.10 6.32
CA GLY A 51 8.98 13.10 7.16
C GLY A 51 8.71 13.47 8.62
N ASN A 52 9.05 14.70 9.06
CA ASN A 52 8.82 15.16 10.42
C ASN A 52 7.36 15.57 10.71
N ASP A 53 6.59 15.89 9.68
CA ASP A 53 5.22 16.39 9.81
C ASP A 53 4.16 15.31 9.57
N LEU A 54 4.60 14.14 9.13
CA LEU A 54 3.74 13.00 8.83
C LEU A 54 3.89 11.87 9.85
N GLU A 55 2.75 11.26 10.17
CA GLU A 55 2.67 9.96 10.82
C GLU A 55 2.32 8.89 9.77
N ASN A 56 2.73 7.65 10.02
CA ASN A 56 2.47 6.53 9.11
C ASN A 56 2.92 6.79 7.67
N HIS A 57 4.08 7.43 7.53
CA HIS A 57 4.62 7.78 6.22
C HIS A 57 4.99 6.52 5.43
N THR A 58 4.42 6.38 4.23
CA THR A 58 4.77 5.34 3.26
C THR A 58 5.42 6.00 2.05
N ARG A 59 6.58 5.49 1.63
CA ARG A 59 7.22 5.87 0.38
C ARG A 59 7.07 4.77 -0.65
N PHE A 60 6.90 5.16 -1.91
CA PHE A 60 6.73 4.25 -3.04
C PHE A 60 7.93 4.36 -3.98
N VAL A 61 8.46 3.22 -4.41
CA VAL A 61 9.55 3.12 -5.40
C VAL A 61 8.99 2.40 -6.62
N TRP A 62 9.24 2.97 -7.79
CA TRP A 62 8.70 2.48 -9.06
C TRP A 62 9.82 2.02 -9.99
N ASP A 63 9.55 0.95 -10.73
CA ASP A 63 10.29 0.55 -11.93
C ASP A 63 9.37 0.75 -13.13
N GLY A 64 9.63 1.80 -13.92
CA GLY A 64 8.70 2.22 -14.96
C GLY A 64 7.33 2.54 -14.36
N SER A 65 6.30 1.77 -14.74
CA SER A 65 4.93 1.85 -14.23
C SER A 65 4.60 0.79 -13.18
N HIS A 66 5.55 -0.08 -12.83
CA HIS A 66 5.37 -1.11 -11.82
C HIS A 66 5.75 -0.58 -10.42
N LEU A 67 4.90 -0.82 -9.45
CA LEU A 67 5.22 -0.55 -8.05
C LEU A 67 6.25 -1.59 -7.58
N LEU A 68 7.51 -1.17 -7.45
CA LEU A 68 8.59 -2.05 -7.03
C LEU A 68 8.63 -2.25 -5.51
N GLN A 69 8.52 -1.14 -4.76
CA GLN A 69 8.61 -1.21 -3.30
C GLN A 69 7.69 -0.22 -2.60
N GLU A 70 7.26 -0.62 -1.41
CA GLU A 70 6.69 0.24 -0.40
C GLU A 70 7.59 0.24 0.84
N ILE A 71 7.88 1.42 1.35
CA ILE A 71 8.71 1.61 2.55
C ILE A 71 7.83 2.23 3.62
N HIS A 72 7.46 1.40 4.59
CA HIS A 72 6.64 1.75 5.75
C HIS A 72 7.53 2.00 6.96
N PRO A 73 7.01 2.63 8.05
CA PRO A 73 7.78 2.80 9.28
C PRO A 73 8.26 1.49 9.92
N ASP A 74 7.50 0.39 9.74
CA ASP A 74 7.74 -0.93 10.32
C ASP A 74 8.43 -1.92 9.37
N GLY A 75 8.74 -1.53 8.16
CA GLY A 75 9.38 -2.41 7.20
C GLY A 75 9.25 -2.00 5.75
N ARG A 76 9.82 -2.84 4.91
CA ARG A 76 9.81 -2.65 3.46
C ARG A 76 9.18 -3.86 2.78
N TYR A 77 8.29 -3.61 1.84
CA TYR A 77 7.69 -4.59 0.95
C TYR A 77 8.30 -4.43 -0.44
N THR A 78 8.82 -5.50 -1.02
CA THR A 78 9.30 -5.54 -2.40
C THR A 78 8.42 -6.48 -3.19
N TYR A 79 7.95 -6.05 -4.35
CA TYR A 79 7.06 -6.82 -5.21
C TYR A 79 7.82 -7.42 -6.39
N ILE A 80 7.51 -8.66 -6.69
CA ILE A 80 8.02 -9.41 -7.84
C ILE A 80 6.82 -9.75 -8.70
N TYR A 81 6.92 -9.46 -9.99
CA TYR A 81 5.88 -9.72 -10.99
C TYR A 81 6.22 -10.97 -11.80
N THR A 82 5.21 -11.55 -12.46
CA THR A 82 5.36 -12.78 -13.26
C THR A 82 6.31 -12.60 -14.44
N ASP A 83 6.30 -11.43 -15.04
CA ASP A 83 7.28 -10.99 -16.06
C ASP A 83 7.38 -9.45 -16.09
N GLN A 84 8.30 -8.94 -16.91
CA GLN A 84 8.63 -7.52 -16.97
C GLN A 84 7.47 -6.65 -17.50
N ASP A 85 6.60 -7.19 -18.32
CA ASP A 85 5.48 -6.48 -18.94
C ASP A 85 4.14 -6.76 -18.24
N SER A 86 4.13 -7.61 -17.23
CA SER A 86 2.94 -8.02 -16.49
C SER A 86 2.73 -7.20 -15.22
N TYR A 87 1.49 -6.81 -14.97
CA TYR A 87 1.07 -6.25 -13.68
C TYR A 87 0.55 -7.31 -12.69
N GLU A 88 0.71 -8.59 -13.02
CA GLU A 88 0.34 -9.70 -12.17
C GLU A 88 1.43 -9.93 -11.10
N PRO A 89 1.14 -9.65 -9.83
CA PRO A 89 2.12 -9.86 -8.77
C PRO A 89 2.32 -11.36 -8.52
N LEU A 90 3.57 -11.81 -8.47
CA LEU A 90 3.96 -13.17 -8.16
C LEU A 90 4.28 -13.34 -6.67
N ALA A 91 5.09 -12.43 -6.13
CA ALA A 91 5.53 -12.53 -4.75
C ALA A 91 5.75 -11.17 -4.10
N GLN A 92 5.69 -11.17 -2.77
CA GLN A 92 6.01 -10.04 -1.91
C GLN A 92 7.11 -10.46 -0.95
N VAL A 93 8.21 -9.72 -0.94
CA VAL A 93 9.28 -9.89 0.03
C VAL A 93 9.15 -8.80 1.08
N ARG A 94 8.84 -9.17 2.30
CA ARG A 94 8.76 -8.26 3.45
C ARG A 94 10.05 -8.32 4.25
N ASN A 95 10.71 -7.17 4.38
CA ASN A 95 11.86 -7.01 5.28
C ASN A 95 11.42 -6.10 6.43
N ARG A 96 11.59 -6.56 7.65
CA ARG A 96 11.28 -5.81 8.88
C ARG A 96 12.33 -6.03 9.94
N THR A 97 12.45 -5.09 10.84
CA THR A 97 13.26 -5.24 12.06
C THR A 97 12.29 -5.54 13.22
N ASP A 98 12.54 -6.60 13.96
CA ASP A 98 11.73 -6.93 15.14
C ASP A 98 12.10 -6.08 16.35
N ARG A 99 11.42 -6.32 17.46
CA ARG A 99 11.62 -5.55 18.71
C ARG A 99 13.00 -5.77 19.34
N GLU A 100 13.63 -6.90 19.03
CA GLU A 100 14.98 -7.24 19.46
C GLU A 100 16.07 -6.63 18.56
N GLY A 101 15.65 -5.93 17.46
CA GLY A 101 16.56 -5.32 16.50
C GLY A 101 17.06 -6.28 15.41
N GLU A 102 16.52 -7.48 15.35
CA GLU A 102 16.88 -8.47 14.34
C GLU A 102 16.13 -8.25 13.02
N SER A 103 16.84 -8.33 11.90
CA SER A 103 16.24 -8.27 10.57
C SER A 103 15.57 -9.59 10.22
N LYS A 104 14.28 -9.54 9.90
CA LYS A 104 13.49 -10.67 9.42
C LYS A 104 13.03 -10.45 8.00
N GLN A 105 13.13 -11.51 7.19
CA GLN A 105 12.61 -11.54 5.83
C GLN A 105 11.53 -12.61 5.72
N GLU A 106 10.38 -12.19 5.19
CA GLU A 106 9.23 -13.05 4.92
C GLU A 106 8.94 -13.00 3.42
N ILE A 107 8.64 -14.15 2.82
CA ILE A 107 8.27 -14.25 1.41
C ILE A 107 6.85 -14.78 1.34
N ASN A 108 5.99 -14.04 0.70
CA ASN A 108 4.59 -14.39 0.48
C ASN A 108 4.31 -14.45 -1.01
N TYR A 109 3.52 -15.43 -1.44
CA TYR A 109 3.17 -15.64 -2.85
C TYR A 109 1.73 -15.24 -3.10
N PHE A 110 1.52 -14.54 -4.21
CA PHE A 110 0.18 -14.21 -4.69
C PHE A 110 -0.33 -15.31 -5.63
N HIS A 111 -1.58 -15.68 -5.46
CA HIS A 111 -2.31 -16.55 -6.37
C HIS A 111 -3.39 -15.71 -7.05
N CYS A 112 -3.14 -15.41 -8.31
CA CYS A 112 -4.00 -14.54 -9.10
C CYS A 112 -4.99 -15.34 -9.95
N ASP A 113 -6.12 -14.72 -10.29
CA ASP A 113 -7.04 -15.26 -11.28
C ASP A 113 -6.54 -15.01 -12.72
N GLN A 114 -7.35 -15.41 -13.71
CA GLN A 114 -7.00 -15.32 -15.15
C GLN A 114 -6.74 -13.89 -15.64
N ILE A 115 -7.18 -12.88 -14.92
CA ILE A 115 -6.97 -11.46 -15.27
C ILE A 115 -5.96 -10.78 -14.36
N GLY A 116 -5.19 -11.56 -13.55
CA GLY A 116 -4.10 -11.06 -12.73
C GLY A 116 -4.53 -10.40 -11.42
N ILE A 117 -5.76 -10.67 -10.93
CA ILE A 117 -6.21 -10.17 -9.63
C ILE A 117 -5.82 -11.16 -8.54
N PRO A 118 -5.09 -10.75 -7.48
CA PRO A 118 -4.79 -11.64 -6.36
C PRO A 118 -6.05 -12.11 -5.64
N ARG A 119 -6.24 -13.43 -5.59
CA ARG A 119 -7.36 -14.09 -4.92
C ARG A 119 -6.96 -14.66 -3.57
N GLU A 120 -5.73 -15.13 -3.46
CA GLU A 120 -5.15 -15.71 -2.26
C GLU A 120 -3.70 -15.27 -2.09
N MET A 121 -3.21 -15.36 -0.87
CA MET A 121 -1.81 -15.16 -0.54
C MET A 121 -1.37 -16.27 0.42
N THR A 122 -0.22 -16.89 0.14
CA THR A 122 0.37 -17.93 0.98
C THR A 122 1.79 -17.54 1.42
N ASP A 123 2.26 -18.17 2.51
CA ASP A 123 3.67 -18.11 2.88
C ASP A 123 4.50 -19.10 2.03
N LYS A 124 5.82 -19.16 2.32
CA LYS A 124 6.77 -20.06 1.65
C LYS A 124 6.46 -21.56 1.87
N ASP A 125 5.70 -21.89 2.90
CA ASP A 125 5.33 -23.27 3.26
C ASP A 125 3.94 -23.64 2.73
N GLY A 126 3.27 -22.72 2.00
CA GLY A 126 1.95 -22.93 1.41
C GLY A 126 0.79 -22.65 2.36
N ASN A 127 1.04 -22.13 3.56
CA ASN A 127 -0.03 -21.78 4.48
C ASN A 127 -0.77 -20.53 3.99
N LEU A 128 -2.10 -20.59 4.02
CA LEU A 128 -2.94 -19.47 3.59
C LEU A 128 -2.84 -18.31 4.59
N LEU A 129 -2.48 -17.13 4.07
CA LEU A 129 -2.34 -15.89 4.85
C LEU A 129 -3.53 -14.95 4.66
N TRP A 130 -4.05 -14.88 3.46
CA TRP A 130 -5.11 -13.98 3.06
C TRP A 130 -5.89 -14.55 1.87
N PHE A 131 -7.20 -14.28 1.80
CA PHE A 131 -7.99 -14.49 0.60
C PHE A 131 -9.07 -13.42 0.45
N GLY A 132 -9.44 -13.13 -0.81
CA GLY A 132 -10.42 -12.12 -1.15
C GLY A 132 -11.32 -12.48 -2.31
N ASN A 133 -12.56 -12.00 -2.24
CA ASN A 133 -13.54 -12.09 -3.30
C ASN A 133 -13.84 -10.69 -3.85
N TYR A 134 -14.03 -10.62 -5.17
CA TYR A 134 -14.22 -9.35 -5.87
C TYR A 134 -15.53 -9.32 -6.64
N TYR A 135 -16.05 -8.11 -6.84
CA TYR A 135 -17.05 -7.84 -7.87
C TYR A 135 -16.37 -7.77 -9.24
N GLY A 136 -17.14 -7.88 -10.32
CA GLY A 136 -16.61 -7.92 -11.68
C GLY A 136 -15.78 -6.71 -12.13
N TRP A 137 -15.87 -5.60 -11.41
CA TRP A 137 -15.09 -4.37 -11.66
C TRP A 137 -13.91 -4.15 -10.68
N GLY A 138 -13.47 -5.22 -9.99
CA GLY A 138 -12.29 -5.18 -9.13
C GLY A 138 -12.49 -4.65 -7.72
N LYS A 139 -13.69 -4.19 -7.36
CA LYS A 139 -14.00 -3.82 -5.98
C LYS A 139 -14.02 -5.07 -5.12
N LEU A 140 -13.33 -5.02 -3.99
CA LEU A 140 -13.32 -6.10 -3.01
C LEU A 140 -14.75 -6.29 -2.43
N LYS A 141 -15.30 -7.48 -2.58
CA LYS A 141 -16.58 -7.88 -1.99
C LYS A 141 -16.43 -8.25 -0.52
N GLY A 142 -15.33 -8.90 -0.22
CA GLY A 142 -14.96 -9.31 1.13
C GLY A 142 -13.57 -9.93 1.13
N GLU A 143 -12.87 -9.81 2.24
CA GLU A 143 -11.56 -10.40 2.45
C GLU A 143 -11.47 -11.03 3.83
N THR A 144 -10.59 -12.02 3.95
CA THR A 144 -10.19 -12.61 5.22
C THR A 144 -8.68 -12.58 5.34
N ASN A 145 -8.19 -11.87 6.33
CA ASN A 145 -6.79 -11.91 6.72
C ASN A 145 -6.63 -13.00 7.78
N VAL A 146 -6.17 -14.19 7.36
CA VAL A 146 -6.12 -15.39 8.20
C VAL A 146 -5.18 -15.22 9.38
N THR A 147 -4.02 -14.59 9.13
CA THR A 147 -3.00 -14.36 10.17
C THR A 147 -3.15 -13.02 10.89
N GLY A 148 -3.98 -12.12 10.38
CA GLY A 148 -4.10 -10.74 10.84
C GLY A 148 -2.94 -9.84 10.45
N THR A 149 -1.87 -10.38 9.87
CA THR A 149 -0.63 -9.65 9.54
C THR A 149 -0.34 -9.56 8.05
N ALA A 150 -1.11 -10.25 7.21
CA ALA A 150 -0.95 -10.21 5.77
C ALA A 150 -1.30 -8.82 5.22
N TYR A 151 -0.46 -8.33 4.31
CA TYR A 151 -0.62 -7.05 3.62
C TYR A 151 -0.80 -7.28 2.13
N GLN A 152 -1.97 -6.97 1.60
CA GLN A 152 -2.32 -7.15 0.19
C GLN A 152 -2.99 -5.85 -0.32
N PRO A 153 -2.23 -4.98 -1.04
CA PRO A 153 -2.75 -3.71 -1.52
C PRO A 153 -3.30 -3.77 -2.94
N PHE A 154 -3.03 -4.83 -3.71
CA PHE A 154 -3.41 -4.90 -5.12
C PHE A 154 -4.90 -5.18 -5.33
N ARG A 155 -5.44 -4.65 -6.42
CA ARG A 155 -6.82 -4.88 -6.88
C ARG A 155 -6.78 -5.35 -8.34
N LEU A 156 -7.49 -4.70 -9.25
CA LEU A 156 -7.30 -4.93 -10.69
C LEU A 156 -5.87 -4.59 -11.10
N GLN A 157 -5.45 -5.04 -12.28
CA GLN A 157 -4.12 -4.77 -12.80
C GLN A 157 -3.73 -3.30 -12.61
N ASN A 158 -2.57 -3.09 -11.99
CA ASN A 158 -2.01 -1.78 -11.66
C ASN A 158 -2.88 -0.89 -10.75
N GLN A 159 -3.85 -1.46 -10.03
CA GLN A 159 -4.62 -0.76 -9.02
C GLN A 159 -4.08 -1.04 -7.62
N TYR A 160 -3.92 0.02 -6.85
CA TYR A 160 -3.50 0.00 -5.46
C TYR A 160 -4.64 0.52 -4.57
N ALA A 161 -4.98 -0.23 -3.53
CA ALA A 161 -6.02 0.18 -2.59
C ALA A 161 -5.46 1.00 -1.44
N ASP A 162 -5.91 2.22 -1.33
CA ASP A 162 -5.66 3.07 -0.18
C ASP A 162 -6.63 2.73 0.96
N ARG A 163 -6.12 2.08 2.00
CA ARG A 163 -6.95 1.62 3.13
C ARG A 163 -7.61 2.76 3.89
N GLU A 164 -6.95 3.91 3.95
CA GLU A 164 -7.44 5.10 4.64
C GLU A 164 -8.65 5.72 3.96
N THR A 165 -8.71 5.72 2.62
CA THR A 165 -9.81 6.31 1.85
C THR A 165 -10.82 5.26 1.36
N GLY A 166 -10.39 4.01 1.24
CA GLY A 166 -11.16 2.93 0.63
C GLY A 166 -11.23 2.99 -0.90
N LEU A 167 -10.34 3.80 -1.52
CA LEU A 167 -10.19 3.94 -2.97
C LEU A 167 -9.18 2.95 -3.54
#